data_b314fd688d1e0ed6093ae002ee862287
#
_entry.id   b314fd688d1e0ed6093ae002ee862287
#
_cell.length_a   1.000
_cell.length_b   1.000
_cell.length_c   1.000
_cell.angle_alpha   90.00
_cell.angle_beta   90.00
_cell.angle_gamma   90.00
#
_symmetry.space_group_name_H-M   'P 1'
#
loop_
_entity.id
_entity.type
_entity.pdbx_description
1 polymer ?
#
loop_
_entity_poly.entity_id
_entity_poly.type
_entity_poly.pdbx_seq_one_letter_code
_entity_poly.pdbx_strand_id
1 'polypeptide(L)'
;MKTDIEIAQEATMLPIQEIAAKLDISEEDLEFYGKYKAKLSDELLKKTAHNPDGKLVLVTAINPTPAGEGKTTTSIGLGQAFGLMNKKAVLALREPSLGPCFGIKGGAAGGGYAQVVPMEDLNLHFTGDFHAITSANNLLAALLDNHIQQGNGLQIDPRQIVWKRCLDMNDRTLRNIVIGLGGKMDGMTREDHFIITVASEIMAILCLAENMQDLKERLSKIIVAYTFDGKPVTAEDIKATGAMAALLKDALKPNLIQTLEHTPAIVHGGPFANIAHGCNSIRATRAALKLADVVVTEAGFGADLGAEKFFDIKCRKGGLHPDCVVLVATIRALKYNGGVLKADLAEENLSALKKGIVNLEKHMENLQKYQVPVVVALNSFVTDTKAETDYVAEFCRKRGCEFALSEVWEKGGRGGMELAGKVLGTLEKKSSEFSVLYPDEASLEEKIETIAKEIYGADGVSYSAAAKKELKRIADLGMGNFPVCIAKTQYSLSDDAACLGRPKGFTVHVREVYASAGAGFVVAILGAIMTMPGLPKIPAANGIDVNEAGCITGLF
;
A
#
# COMPACT_ATOMS: atom_id res chain seq x y z
N MET A 1 20.96 2.60 22.27
CA MET A 1 19.78 3.26 21.70
C MET A 1 18.65 2.25 21.86
N LYS A 2 17.44 2.67 22.30
CA LYS A 2 16.29 1.77 22.44
C LYS A 2 15.83 1.29 21.08
N THR A 3 15.33 0.06 21.02
CA THR A 3 14.67 -0.49 19.84
C THR A 3 13.26 0.12 19.66
N ASP A 4 12.67 -0.03 18.46
CA ASP A 4 11.33 0.52 18.18
C ASP A 4 10.27 -0.09 19.10
N ILE A 5 10.36 -1.40 19.42
CA ILE A 5 9.44 -2.06 20.36
C ILE A 5 9.61 -1.54 21.80
N GLU A 6 10.83 -1.30 22.27
CA GLU A 6 11.07 -0.75 23.61
C GLU A 6 10.49 0.67 23.75
N ILE A 7 10.64 1.51 22.71
CA ILE A 7 10.04 2.85 22.67
C ILE A 7 8.52 2.76 22.72
N ALA A 8 7.92 1.84 21.96
CA ALA A 8 6.48 1.66 21.93
C ALA A 8 5.91 1.12 23.25
N GLN A 9 6.62 0.19 23.91
CA GLN A 9 6.22 -0.40 25.20
C GLN A 9 6.30 0.60 26.37
N GLU A 10 7.20 1.56 26.30
CA GLU A 10 7.33 2.63 27.29
C GLU A 10 6.33 3.77 27.08
N ALA A 11 5.60 3.78 25.96
CA ALA A 11 4.69 4.85 25.61
C ALA A 11 3.49 4.92 26.57
N THR A 12 3.18 6.13 27.01
CA THR A 12 1.94 6.40 27.76
C THR A 12 0.82 6.67 26.77
N MET A 13 -0.01 5.65 26.52
CA MET A 13 -1.16 5.77 25.63
C MET A 13 -2.38 6.41 26.33
N LEU A 14 -3.05 7.31 25.65
CA LEU A 14 -4.37 7.81 26.08
C LEU A 14 -5.47 6.79 25.74
N PRO A 15 -6.55 6.71 26.54
CA PRO A 15 -7.75 5.97 26.15
C PRO A 15 -8.25 6.42 24.78
N ILE A 16 -8.76 5.48 23.97
CA ILE A 16 -9.11 5.78 22.57
C ILE A 16 -10.22 6.83 22.42
N GLN A 17 -11.13 6.94 23.39
CA GLN A 17 -12.15 7.98 23.41
C GLN A 17 -11.56 9.39 23.55
N GLU A 18 -10.43 9.56 24.25
CA GLU A 18 -9.74 10.84 24.35
C GLU A 18 -9.07 11.21 23.01
N ILE A 19 -8.59 10.22 22.27
CA ILE A 19 -8.07 10.41 20.92
C ILE A 19 -9.20 10.76 19.94
N ALA A 20 -10.33 10.06 20.03
CA ALA A 20 -11.52 10.32 19.23
C ALA A 20 -12.07 11.75 19.46
N ALA A 21 -12.05 12.21 20.71
CA ALA A 21 -12.50 13.56 21.07
C ALA A 21 -11.68 14.66 20.36
N LYS A 22 -10.40 14.43 20.02
CA LYS A 22 -9.59 15.37 19.21
C LYS A 22 -10.11 15.57 17.80
N LEU A 23 -10.93 14.63 17.32
CA LEU A 23 -11.60 14.67 16.02
C LEU A 23 -13.09 14.99 16.11
N ASP A 24 -13.58 15.39 17.30
CA ASP A 24 -14.99 15.62 17.62
C ASP A 24 -15.87 14.38 17.43
N ILE A 25 -15.29 13.18 17.61
CA ILE A 25 -16.00 11.90 17.56
C ILE A 25 -16.53 11.57 18.95
N SER A 26 -17.83 11.31 19.05
CA SER A 26 -18.47 10.88 20.29
C SER A 26 -18.21 9.39 20.56
N GLU A 27 -18.31 8.99 21.84
CA GLU A 27 -18.11 7.61 22.25
C GLU A 27 -19.12 6.64 21.61
N GLU A 28 -20.35 7.09 21.35
CA GLU A 28 -21.41 6.30 20.68
C GLU A 28 -21.09 5.97 19.20
N ASP A 29 -20.18 6.72 18.58
CA ASP A 29 -19.73 6.53 17.21
C ASP A 29 -18.52 5.57 17.10
N LEU A 30 -18.11 4.97 18.24
CA LEU A 30 -16.97 4.06 18.34
C LEU A 30 -17.42 2.64 18.68
N GLU A 31 -16.79 1.67 18.03
CA GLU A 31 -16.86 0.25 18.42
C GLU A 31 -15.52 -0.14 19.06
N PHE A 32 -15.49 -0.32 20.37
CA PHE A 32 -14.26 -0.52 21.13
C PHE A 32 -13.63 -1.90 20.91
N TYR A 33 -12.33 -1.90 20.67
CA TYR A 33 -11.44 -3.08 20.65
C TYR A 33 -10.41 -2.97 21.77
N GLY A 34 -10.86 -2.96 23.02
CA GLY A 34 -10.06 -2.69 24.20
C GLY A 34 -9.92 -1.19 24.48
N LYS A 35 -8.94 -0.82 25.30
CA LYS A 35 -8.78 0.55 25.81
C LYS A 35 -8.20 1.53 24.77
N TYR A 36 -7.40 1.04 23.83
CA TYR A 36 -6.55 1.87 22.98
C TYR A 36 -6.85 1.77 21.49
N LYS A 37 -7.85 1.01 21.11
CA LYS A 37 -8.29 0.79 19.72
C LYS A 37 -9.81 0.86 19.62
N ALA A 38 -10.30 1.38 18.51
CA ALA A 38 -11.72 1.32 18.17
C ALA A 38 -11.93 1.28 16.66
N LYS A 39 -13.06 0.78 16.22
CA LYS A 39 -13.54 0.99 14.85
C LYS A 39 -14.46 2.19 14.78
N LEU A 40 -14.40 2.91 13.65
CA LEU A 40 -15.33 4.00 13.34
C LEU A 40 -16.64 3.41 12.82
N SER A 41 -17.76 3.82 13.41
CA SER A 41 -19.08 3.31 13.02
C SER A 41 -19.51 3.82 11.63
N ASP A 42 -20.42 3.09 10.98
CA ASP A 42 -21.03 3.54 9.72
C ASP A 42 -21.91 4.79 9.94
N GLU A 43 -22.47 4.96 11.14
CA GLU A 43 -23.25 6.13 11.55
C GLU A 43 -22.37 7.39 11.57
N LEU A 44 -21.16 7.32 12.12
CA LEU A 44 -20.20 8.42 12.08
C LEU A 44 -19.92 8.85 10.64
N LEU A 45 -19.63 7.89 9.75
CA LEU A 45 -19.32 8.18 8.35
C LEU A 45 -20.48 8.85 7.62
N LYS A 46 -21.73 8.50 7.96
CA LYS A 46 -22.94 9.16 7.44
C LYS A 46 -23.12 10.56 8.01
N LYS A 47 -22.98 10.72 9.34
CA LYS A 47 -23.09 12.02 10.01
C LYS A 47 -22.11 13.05 9.47
N THR A 48 -20.87 12.63 9.22
CA THR A 48 -19.76 13.50 8.78
C THR A 48 -19.69 13.68 7.27
N ALA A 49 -20.45 12.96 6.48
CA ALA A 49 -20.38 12.97 5.01
C ALA A 49 -20.49 14.38 4.38
N HIS A 50 -21.21 15.29 5.03
CA HIS A 50 -21.43 16.67 4.54
C HIS A 50 -20.41 17.68 5.07
N ASN A 51 -19.48 17.27 5.94
CA ASN A 51 -18.41 18.15 6.38
C ASN A 51 -17.52 18.56 5.20
N PRO A 52 -16.92 19.76 5.23
CA PRO A 52 -15.90 20.12 4.24
C PRO A 52 -14.72 19.16 4.32
N ASP A 53 -14.07 18.92 3.19
CA ASP A 53 -12.85 18.12 3.16
C ASP A 53 -11.66 18.93 3.70
N GLY A 54 -10.86 18.28 4.53
CA GLY A 54 -9.53 18.77 4.90
C GLY A 54 -8.54 18.62 3.73
N LYS A 55 -7.31 19.08 3.95
CA LYS A 55 -6.22 19.02 2.97
C LYS A 55 -5.57 17.64 2.94
N LEU A 56 -5.48 17.02 1.76
CA LEU A 56 -4.90 15.69 1.58
C LEU A 56 -3.42 15.78 1.19
N VAL A 57 -2.54 15.29 2.05
CA VAL A 57 -1.10 15.22 1.85
C VAL A 57 -0.69 13.77 1.62
N LEU A 58 -0.16 13.47 0.43
CA LEU A 58 0.40 12.15 0.12
C LEU A 58 1.88 12.12 0.46
N VAL A 59 2.32 11.11 1.22
CA VAL A 59 3.74 10.80 1.42
C VAL A 59 4.15 9.62 0.55
N THR A 60 5.15 9.81 -0.28
CA THR A 60 5.75 8.79 -1.15
C THR A 60 7.28 8.90 -1.06
N ALA A 61 8.02 8.10 -1.86
CA ALA A 61 9.48 8.15 -1.84
C ALA A 61 10.08 7.92 -3.24
N ILE A 62 11.38 8.12 -3.35
CA ILE A 62 12.20 7.62 -4.47
C ILE A 62 12.29 6.09 -4.42
N ASN A 63 12.92 5.45 -5.44
CA ASN A 63 13.13 3.99 -5.40
C ASN A 63 13.89 3.58 -4.14
N PRO A 64 13.37 2.60 -3.36
CA PRO A 64 13.94 2.27 -2.07
C PRO A 64 15.21 1.43 -2.17
N THR A 65 16.05 1.54 -1.14
CA THR A 65 17.04 0.52 -0.83
C THR A 65 16.37 -0.71 -0.22
N PRO A 66 17.06 -1.86 -0.13
CA PRO A 66 16.55 -3.01 0.64
C PRO A 66 16.24 -2.72 2.11
N ALA A 67 16.79 -1.66 2.68
CA ALA A 67 16.52 -1.23 4.07
C ALA A 67 15.26 -0.36 4.20
N GLY A 68 14.72 0.18 3.08
CA GLY A 68 13.61 1.12 3.05
C GLY A 68 14.04 2.57 3.30
N GLU A 69 13.12 3.51 3.05
CA GLU A 69 13.42 4.95 3.05
C GLU A 69 12.70 5.72 4.17
N GLY A 70 12.02 5.03 5.09
CA GLY A 70 11.35 5.65 6.22
C GLY A 70 10.10 6.46 5.86
N LYS A 71 9.37 6.11 4.81
CA LYS A 71 8.11 6.79 4.44
C LYS A 71 7.10 6.83 5.58
N THR A 72 6.80 5.67 6.18
CA THR A 72 5.82 5.57 7.26
C THR A 72 6.27 6.38 8.47
N THR A 73 7.55 6.30 8.83
CA THR A 73 8.16 7.13 9.89
C THR A 73 8.01 8.62 9.58
N THR A 74 8.31 9.04 8.34
CA THR A 74 8.12 10.45 7.91
C THR A 74 6.65 10.85 7.92
N SER A 75 5.73 9.99 7.50
CA SER A 75 4.29 10.26 7.53
C SER A 75 3.79 10.48 8.96
N ILE A 76 4.18 9.60 9.87
CA ILE A 76 3.79 9.68 11.27
C ILE A 76 4.39 10.92 11.94
N GLY A 77 5.70 11.14 11.76
CA GLY A 77 6.38 12.32 12.30
C GLY A 77 5.83 13.64 11.78
N LEU A 78 5.42 13.68 10.49
CA LEU A 78 4.73 14.84 9.92
C LEU A 78 3.37 15.07 10.58
N GLY A 79 2.58 14.00 10.79
CA GLY A 79 1.31 14.09 11.52
C GLY A 79 1.49 14.57 12.96
N GLN A 80 2.50 14.04 13.67
CA GLN A 80 2.86 14.50 15.01
C GLN A 80 3.28 15.99 15.00
N ALA A 81 4.07 16.43 14.01
CA ALA A 81 4.46 17.82 13.87
C ALA A 81 3.26 18.75 13.66
N PHE A 82 2.28 18.37 12.85
CA PHE A 82 1.04 19.12 12.72
C PHE A 82 0.29 19.22 14.05
N GLY A 83 0.23 18.13 14.82
CA GLY A 83 -0.35 18.13 16.16
C GLY A 83 0.34 19.11 17.09
N LEU A 84 1.69 19.15 17.11
CA LEU A 84 2.48 20.13 17.87
C LEU A 84 2.25 21.59 17.41
N MET A 85 1.87 21.79 16.16
CA MET A 85 1.47 23.11 15.61
C MET A 85 -0.01 23.45 15.84
N ASN A 86 -0.70 22.67 16.69
CA ASN A 86 -2.14 22.83 16.99
C ASN A 86 -3.03 22.76 15.74
N LYS A 87 -2.64 21.97 14.73
CA LYS A 87 -3.49 21.65 13.59
C LYS A 87 -4.33 20.42 13.92
N LYS A 88 -5.60 20.41 13.55
CA LYS A 88 -6.45 19.24 13.61
C LYS A 88 -6.03 18.29 12.49
N ALA A 89 -5.07 17.42 12.80
CA ALA A 89 -4.46 16.51 11.84
C ALA A 89 -4.80 15.05 12.16
N VAL A 90 -4.88 14.22 11.12
CA VAL A 90 -5.09 12.79 11.21
C VAL A 90 -4.22 12.05 10.19
N LEU A 91 -3.73 10.89 10.59
CA LEU A 91 -3.02 9.97 9.71
C LEU A 91 -4.01 8.98 9.10
N ALA A 92 -3.86 8.66 7.82
CA ALA A 92 -4.60 7.58 7.16
C ALA A 92 -3.60 6.57 6.59
N LEU A 93 -3.42 5.43 7.30
CA LEU A 93 -2.32 4.49 7.09
C LEU A 93 -2.82 3.11 6.68
N ARG A 94 -1.89 2.27 6.20
CA ARG A 94 -2.13 0.85 5.94
C ARG A 94 -1.88 0.03 7.19
N GLU A 95 -2.62 -1.06 7.32
CA GLU A 95 -2.37 -2.12 8.28
C GLU A 95 -1.22 -3.02 7.80
N PRO A 96 -0.25 -3.41 8.65
CA PRO A 96 0.84 -4.30 8.28
C PRO A 96 0.36 -5.76 8.14
N SER A 97 1.03 -6.51 7.24
CA SER A 97 0.84 -7.95 7.05
C SER A 97 1.81 -8.75 7.90
N LEU A 98 1.37 -9.89 8.43
CA LEU A 98 2.19 -10.79 9.25
C LEU A 98 3.42 -11.33 8.50
N GLY A 99 3.27 -11.64 7.20
CA GLY A 99 4.38 -12.19 6.42
C GLY A 99 5.64 -11.33 6.44
N PRO A 100 5.61 -10.03 6.13
CA PRO A 100 6.73 -9.13 6.31
C PRO A 100 7.22 -9.00 7.74
N CYS A 101 6.31 -8.96 8.73
CA CYS A 101 6.68 -8.83 10.14
C CYS A 101 7.55 -9.99 10.62
N PHE A 102 7.22 -11.21 10.24
CA PHE A 102 8.00 -12.41 10.56
C PHE A 102 9.10 -12.72 9.53
N GLY A 103 9.13 -12.03 8.39
CA GLY A 103 10.06 -12.26 7.28
C GLY A 103 11.33 -11.43 7.34
N ILE A 104 11.35 -10.32 6.63
CA ILE A 104 12.58 -9.56 6.38
C ILE A 104 12.65 -8.31 7.27
N LYS A 105 11.50 -7.71 7.61
CA LYS A 105 11.47 -6.35 8.12
C LYS A 105 10.16 -6.06 8.83
N GLY A 106 10.26 -5.12 9.75
CA GLY A 106 9.23 -4.52 10.53
C GLY A 106 7.94 -4.13 9.83
N GLY A 107 6.89 -4.12 10.60
CA GLY A 107 5.58 -3.69 10.20
C GLY A 107 5.51 -2.21 9.80
N ALA A 108 4.35 -1.76 9.38
CA ALA A 108 4.11 -0.37 8.98
C ALA A 108 3.74 0.54 10.18
N ALA A 109 4.31 0.29 11.36
CA ALA A 109 4.02 1.08 12.57
C ALA A 109 4.87 2.38 12.69
N GLY A 110 5.80 2.61 11.78
CA GLY A 110 6.80 3.67 11.88
C GLY A 110 8.09 3.19 12.53
N GLY A 111 8.87 4.09 13.13
CA GLY A 111 10.10 3.76 13.84
C GLY A 111 10.64 4.93 14.67
N GLY A 112 11.50 4.62 15.65
CA GLY A 112 12.01 5.59 16.61
C GLY A 112 10.87 6.28 17.37
N TYR A 113 10.94 7.59 17.47
CA TYR A 113 9.91 8.40 18.13
C TYR A 113 8.75 8.83 17.22
N ALA A 114 8.70 8.32 15.98
CA ALA A 114 7.59 8.50 15.05
C ALA A 114 6.90 7.15 14.77
N GLN A 115 6.07 6.71 15.72
CA GLN A 115 5.34 5.44 15.66
C GLN A 115 3.86 5.62 15.97
N VAL A 116 3.04 4.70 15.44
CA VAL A 116 1.65 4.47 15.89
C VAL A 116 1.60 3.36 16.92
N VAL A 117 0.75 3.53 17.91
CA VAL A 117 0.58 2.59 19.04
C VAL A 117 -0.90 2.27 19.28
N PRO A 118 -1.22 1.05 19.75
CA PRO A 118 -0.35 -0.04 20.23
C PRO A 118 0.37 -0.78 19.07
N MET A 119 1.70 -0.76 19.06
CA MET A 119 2.52 -1.29 17.96
C MET A 119 2.44 -2.82 17.85
N GLU A 120 2.45 -3.53 18.98
CA GLU A 120 2.37 -4.99 19.01
C GLU A 120 1.05 -5.47 18.39
N ASP A 121 -0.08 -4.92 18.83
CA ASP A 121 -1.39 -5.28 18.31
C ASP A 121 -1.48 -5.03 16.81
N LEU A 122 -1.01 -3.86 16.37
CA LEU A 122 -1.03 -3.47 14.96
C LEU A 122 -0.24 -4.44 14.07
N ASN A 123 0.93 -4.91 14.54
CA ASN A 123 1.80 -5.79 13.76
C ASN A 123 1.42 -7.27 13.84
N LEU A 124 0.61 -7.69 14.80
CA LEU A 124 0.25 -9.09 15.02
C LEU A 124 -1.24 -9.33 14.73
N HIS A 125 -2.09 -9.16 15.73
CA HIS A 125 -3.54 -9.35 15.61
C HIS A 125 -4.27 -8.07 16.00
N PHE A 126 -4.47 -7.20 15.01
CA PHE A 126 -4.97 -5.86 15.24
C PHE A 126 -6.45 -5.85 15.70
N THR A 127 -7.36 -5.97 14.73
CA THR A 127 -8.82 -6.01 14.97
C THR A 127 -9.49 -7.14 14.19
N GLY A 128 -8.71 -7.98 13.53
CA GLY A 128 -9.19 -9.15 12.81
C GLY A 128 -9.48 -8.94 11.33
N ASP A 129 -9.17 -7.77 10.77
CA ASP A 129 -9.49 -7.44 9.37
C ASP A 129 -8.80 -8.38 8.37
N PHE A 130 -7.51 -8.67 8.57
CA PHE A 130 -6.76 -9.59 7.71
C PHE A 130 -7.25 -11.03 7.84
N HIS A 131 -7.64 -11.45 9.05
CA HIS A 131 -8.25 -12.76 9.25
C HIS A 131 -9.60 -12.86 8.51
N ALA A 132 -10.43 -11.83 8.58
CA ALA A 132 -11.69 -11.77 7.85
C ALA A 132 -11.49 -11.85 6.33
N ILE A 133 -10.51 -11.13 5.79
CA ILE A 133 -10.13 -11.16 4.37
C ILE A 133 -9.67 -12.56 3.97
N THR A 134 -8.76 -13.17 4.73
CA THR A 134 -8.27 -14.53 4.51
C THR A 134 -9.41 -15.53 4.52
N SER A 135 -10.32 -15.42 5.49
CA SER A 135 -11.48 -16.30 5.63
C SER A 135 -12.45 -16.16 4.46
N ALA A 136 -12.77 -14.93 4.04
CA ALA A 136 -13.65 -14.68 2.89
C ALA A 136 -13.05 -15.21 1.58
N ASN A 137 -11.75 -15.02 1.37
CA ASN A 137 -11.03 -15.53 0.20
C ASN A 137 -11.06 -17.07 0.13
N ASN A 138 -10.79 -17.72 1.25
CA ASN A 138 -10.72 -19.18 1.31
C ASN A 138 -12.11 -19.82 1.33
N LEU A 139 -13.15 -19.12 1.84
CA LEU A 139 -14.54 -19.54 1.70
C LEU A 139 -14.93 -19.62 0.22
N LEU A 140 -14.58 -18.60 -0.58
CA LEU A 140 -14.86 -18.61 -2.02
C LEU A 140 -14.16 -19.77 -2.73
N ALA A 141 -12.89 -20.07 -2.39
CA ALA A 141 -12.18 -21.23 -2.91
C ALA A 141 -12.85 -22.55 -2.51
N ALA A 142 -13.29 -22.67 -1.27
CA ALA A 142 -13.98 -23.87 -0.80
C ALA A 142 -15.35 -24.07 -1.48
N LEU A 143 -16.11 -23.00 -1.69
CA LEU A 143 -17.39 -23.06 -2.39
C LEU A 143 -17.21 -23.42 -3.87
N LEU A 144 -16.15 -22.93 -4.52
CA LEU A 144 -15.80 -23.30 -5.89
C LEU A 144 -15.50 -24.80 -6.02
N ASP A 145 -14.62 -25.33 -5.16
CA ASP A 145 -14.29 -26.77 -5.18
C ASP A 145 -15.49 -27.64 -4.80
N ASN A 146 -16.31 -27.19 -3.85
CA ASN A 146 -17.55 -27.89 -3.50
C ASN A 146 -18.55 -27.89 -4.67
N HIS A 147 -18.69 -26.79 -5.42
CA HIS A 147 -19.55 -26.76 -6.61
C HIS A 147 -19.12 -27.81 -7.66
N ILE A 148 -17.82 -27.93 -7.91
CA ILE A 148 -17.27 -28.94 -8.83
C ILE A 148 -17.55 -30.34 -8.31
N GLN A 149 -17.32 -30.60 -7.01
CA GLN A 149 -17.54 -31.90 -6.37
C GLN A 149 -19.01 -32.34 -6.39
N GLN A 150 -19.95 -31.40 -6.26
CA GLN A 150 -21.40 -31.65 -6.19
C GLN A 150 -22.08 -31.67 -7.57
N GLY A 151 -21.34 -31.92 -8.63
CA GLY A 151 -21.88 -32.16 -9.98
C GLY A 151 -21.63 -31.07 -11.00
N ASN A 152 -20.90 -29.99 -10.65
CA ASN A 152 -20.43 -28.96 -11.59
C ASN A 152 -21.51 -28.41 -12.54
N GLY A 153 -22.64 -28.03 -11.99
CA GLY A 153 -23.80 -27.54 -12.78
C GLY A 153 -23.50 -26.32 -13.67
N LEU A 154 -22.48 -25.53 -13.32
CA LEU A 154 -21.99 -24.39 -14.10
C LEU A 154 -21.02 -24.78 -15.21
N GLN A 155 -20.70 -26.07 -15.38
CA GLN A 155 -19.78 -26.58 -16.40
C GLN A 155 -18.38 -25.91 -16.32
N ILE A 156 -17.86 -25.70 -15.12
CA ILE A 156 -16.51 -25.14 -14.89
C ILE A 156 -15.46 -26.11 -15.45
N ASP A 157 -14.52 -25.59 -16.25
CA ASP A 157 -13.32 -26.34 -16.63
C ASP A 157 -12.29 -26.27 -15.46
N PRO A 158 -12.01 -27.40 -14.80
CA PRO A 158 -11.07 -27.41 -13.67
C PRO A 158 -9.65 -26.96 -14.00
N ARG A 159 -9.29 -26.92 -15.29
CA ARG A 159 -8.00 -26.43 -15.78
C ARG A 159 -8.00 -24.91 -15.99
N GLN A 160 -9.14 -24.26 -15.86
CA GLN A 160 -9.32 -22.81 -16.03
C GLN A 160 -9.81 -22.13 -14.76
N ILE A 161 -9.49 -22.68 -13.60
CA ILE A 161 -9.70 -22.05 -12.30
C ILE A 161 -8.62 -20.98 -12.13
N VAL A 162 -9.03 -19.73 -11.89
CA VAL A 162 -8.13 -18.58 -11.71
C VAL A 162 -8.08 -18.11 -10.26
N TRP A 163 -9.06 -18.47 -9.45
CA TRP A 163 -9.11 -18.12 -8.04
C TRP A 163 -8.08 -18.89 -7.23
N LYS A 164 -7.32 -18.17 -6.39
CA LYS A 164 -6.26 -18.73 -5.55
C LYS A 164 -6.65 -18.63 -4.07
N ARG A 165 -6.17 -19.56 -3.26
CA ARG A 165 -6.24 -19.47 -1.81
C ARG A 165 -5.30 -18.40 -1.28
N CYS A 166 -5.47 -17.96 -0.03
CA CYS A 166 -4.52 -17.04 0.57
C CYS A 166 -4.17 -17.42 2.02
N LEU A 167 -2.99 -16.93 2.43
CA LEU A 167 -2.48 -17.03 3.80
C LEU A 167 -1.65 -15.78 4.08
N ASP A 168 -1.83 -15.16 5.24
CA ASP A 168 -1.04 -13.96 5.60
C ASP A 168 0.31 -14.34 6.23
N MET A 169 1.08 -15.14 5.51
CA MET A 169 2.43 -15.56 5.90
C MET A 169 3.29 -15.79 4.67
N ASN A 170 4.61 -15.57 4.80
CA ASN A 170 5.57 -15.86 3.74
C ASN A 170 5.89 -17.36 3.70
N ASP A 171 5.30 -18.08 2.75
CA ASP A 171 5.55 -19.52 2.58
C ASP A 171 5.73 -19.89 1.11
N ARG A 172 6.99 -20.05 0.68
CA ARG A 172 7.31 -20.40 -0.71
C ARG A 172 6.83 -21.77 -1.14
N THR A 173 6.59 -22.68 -0.20
CA THR A 173 6.15 -24.06 -0.51
C THR A 173 4.70 -24.12 -0.96
N LEU A 174 3.92 -23.08 -0.66
CA LEU A 174 2.53 -22.96 -1.05
C LEU A 174 2.32 -22.31 -2.43
N ARG A 175 3.39 -21.93 -3.14
CA ARG A 175 3.26 -21.30 -4.47
C ARG A 175 2.58 -22.17 -5.49
N ASN A 176 2.94 -23.47 -5.49
CA ASN A 176 2.33 -24.48 -6.35
C ASN A 176 2.13 -25.73 -5.51
N ILE A 177 0.90 -26.17 -5.37
CA ILE A 177 0.51 -27.33 -4.57
C ILE A 177 -0.47 -28.20 -5.36
N VAL A 178 -0.67 -29.42 -4.91
CA VAL A 178 -1.73 -30.30 -5.40
C VAL A 178 -2.76 -30.46 -4.30
N ILE A 179 -4.03 -30.23 -4.63
CA ILE A 179 -5.16 -30.42 -3.71
C ILE A 179 -6.06 -31.55 -4.18
N GLY A 180 -7.00 -31.98 -3.32
CA GLY A 180 -7.96 -33.03 -3.62
C GLY A 180 -7.31 -34.44 -3.79
N LEU A 181 -6.16 -34.64 -3.13
CA LEU A 181 -5.53 -36.00 -3.06
C LEU A 181 -6.33 -36.89 -2.15
N GLY A 182 -6.51 -38.16 -2.57
CA GLY A 182 -7.26 -39.15 -1.84
C GLY A 182 -8.32 -39.84 -2.71
N GLY A 183 -9.46 -40.13 -2.12
CA GLY A 183 -10.56 -40.83 -2.82
C GLY A 183 -11.61 -39.84 -3.37
N LYS A 184 -12.71 -40.43 -3.88
CA LYS A 184 -13.82 -39.66 -4.46
C LYS A 184 -14.43 -38.61 -3.50
N MET A 185 -14.27 -38.81 -2.20
CA MET A 185 -14.81 -37.90 -1.17
C MET A 185 -13.90 -36.69 -0.90
N ASP A 186 -12.65 -36.71 -1.39
CA ASP A 186 -11.64 -35.69 -1.09
C ASP A 186 -11.58 -34.57 -2.14
N GLY A 187 -12.51 -34.57 -3.10
CA GLY A 187 -12.61 -33.57 -4.15
C GLY A 187 -11.91 -34.00 -5.46
N MET A 188 -11.73 -33.04 -6.35
CA MET A 188 -11.05 -33.22 -7.63
C MET A 188 -9.57 -32.89 -7.49
N THR A 189 -8.69 -33.85 -7.83
CA THR A 189 -7.24 -33.60 -7.81
C THR A 189 -6.86 -32.60 -8.88
N ARG A 190 -6.26 -31.48 -8.46
CA ARG A 190 -5.77 -30.42 -9.35
C ARG A 190 -4.61 -29.64 -8.73
N GLU A 191 -3.89 -28.90 -9.57
CA GLU A 191 -2.96 -27.89 -9.10
C GLU A 191 -3.73 -26.71 -8.49
N ASP A 192 -3.19 -26.13 -7.43
CA ASP A 192 -3.67 -24.92 -6.80
C ASP A 192 -2.50 -24.05 -6.32
N HIS A 193 -2.79 -22.84 -5.88
CA HIS A 193 -1.80 -21.85 -5.49
C HIS A 193 -2.28 -21.07 -4.28
N PHE A 194 -1.35 -20.67 -3.40
CA PHE A 194 -1.60 -19.66 -2.40
C PHE A 194 -0.93 -18.35 -2.78
N ILE A 195 -1.59 -17.26 -2.45
CA ILE A 195 -1.03 -15.91 -2.45
C ILE A 195 -1.03 -15.37 -1.02
N ILE A 196 -0.20 -14.38 -0.73
CA ILE A 196 -0.27 -13.68 0.55
C ILE A 196 -1.56 -12.85 0.60
N THR A 197 -2.20 -12.77 1.76
CA THR A 197 -3.52 -12.11 1.94
C THR A 197 -3.56 -10.69 1.37
N VAL A 198 -2.49 -9.91 1.53
CA VAL A 198 -2.36 -8.55 1.01
C VAL A 198 -2.24 -8.44 -0.52
N ALA A 199 -2.05 -9.58 -1.21
CA ALA A 199 -2.08 -9.67 -2.67
C ALA A 199 -3.46 -10.13 -3.20
N SER A 200 -4.40 -10.48 -2.33
CA SER A 200 -5.73 -10.96 -2.72
C SER A 200 -6.59 -9.85 -3.31
N GLU A 201 -7.48 -10.24 -4.22
CA GLU A 201 -8.49 -9.33 -4.76
C GLU A 201 -9.45 -8.85 -3.67
N ILE A 202 -9.74 -9.68 -2.66
CA ILE A 202 -10.57 -9.30 -1.51
C ILE A 202 -9.97 -8.11 -0.75
N MET A 203 -8.65 -8.10 -0.52
CA MET A 203 -7.96 -6.96 0.09
C MET A 203 -8.13 -5.69 -0.75
N ALA A 204 -7.96 -5.79 -2.07
CA ALA A 204 -8.14 -4.65 -2.97
C ALA A 204 -9.60 -4.15 -2.98
N ILE A 205 -10.57 -5.06 -3.01
CA ILE A 205 -12.01 -4.75 -2.93
C ILE A 205 -12.33 -4.02 -1.62
N LEU A 206 -11.89 -4.53 -0.47
CA LEU A 206 -12.13 -3.89 0.83
C LEU A 206 -11.58 -2.45 0.85
N CYS A 207 -10.41 -2.22 0.27
CA CYS A 207 -9.78 -0.90 0.22
C CYS A 207 -10.45 0.07 -0.76
N LEU A 208 -11.13 -0.43 -1.78
CA LEU A 208 -11.80 0.39 -2.80
C LEU A 208 -13.30 0.51 -2.58
N ALA A 209 -13.89 -0.32 -1.71
CA ALA A 209 -15.32 -0.28 -1.38
C ALA A 209 -15.68 0.97 -0.57
N GLU A 210 -16.80 1.60 -0.92
CA GLU A 210 -17.30 2.80 -0.26
C GLU A 210 -18.26 2.50 0.90
N ASN A 211 -19.02 1.42 0.78
CA ASN A 211 -20.01 0.98 1.77
C ASN A 211 -20.31 -0.52 1.58
N MET A 212 -21.21 -1.07 2.38
CA MET A 212 -21.59 -2.49 2.34
C MET A 212 -22.25 -2.89 1.01
N GLN A 213 -23.04 -2.01 0.38
CA GLN A 213 -23.65 -2.30 -0.90
C GLN A 213 -22.59 -2.39 -2.01
N ASP A 214 -21.69 -1.41 -2.09
CA ASP A 214 -20.58 -1.43 -3.05
C ASP A 214 -19.62 -2.62 -2.80
N LEU A 215 -19.37 -2.97 -1.53
CA LEU A 215 -18.62 -4.18 -1.20
C LEU A 215 -19.26 -5.43 -1.83
N LYS A 216 -20.56 -5.62 -1.65
CA LYS A 216 -21.28 -6.76 -2.22
C LYS A 216 -21.27 -6.76 -3.74
N GLU A 217 -21.48 -5.61 -4.37
CA GLU A 217 -21.43 -5.46 -5.83
C GLU A 217 -20.05 -5.78 -6.40
N ARG A 218 -18.97 -5.40 -5.71
CA ARG A 218 -17.60 -5.77 -6.09
C ARG A 218 -17.34 -7.25 -5.90
N LEU A 219 -17.71 -7.82 -4.75
CA LEU A 219 -17.56 -9.25 -4.48
C LEU A 219 -18.29 -10.10 -5.52
N SER A 220 -19.50 -9.70 -5.93
CA SER A 220 -20.29 -10.45 -6.93
C SER A 220 -19.59 -10.59 -8.28
N LYS A 221 -18.75 -9.60 -8.66
CA LYS A 221 -18.06 -9.54 -9.96
C LYS A 221 -16.74 -10.30 -9.99
N ILE A 222 -16.26 -10.84 -8.89
CA ILE A 222 -15.00 -11.63 -8.85
C ILE A 222 -15.12 -12.81 -9.82
N ILE A 223 -14.19 -12.92 -10.76
CA ILE A 223 -14.10 -14.06 -11.66
C ILE A 223 -13.27 -15.14 -10.97
N VAL A 224 -13.85 -16.34 -10.80
CA VAL A 224 -13.22 -17.47 -10.11
C VAL A 224 -12.69 -18.53 -11.04
N ALA A 225 -13.35 -18.72 -12.19
CA ALA A 225 -13.02 -19.76 -13.18
C ALA A 225 -13.63 -19.42 -14.54
N TYR A 226 -13.41 -20.28 -15.50
CA TYR A 226 -14.09 -20.26 -16.79
C TYR A 226 -14.71 -21.63 -17.07
N THR A 227 -15.82 -21.62 -17.82
CA THR A 227 -16.51 -22.82 -18.28
C THR A 227 -15.77 -23.50 -19.44
N PHE A 228 -16.15 -24.72 -19.80
CA PHE A 228 -15.56 -25.43 -20.96
C PHE A 228 -15.72 -24.67 -22.28
N ASP A 229 -16.76 -23.83 -22.41
CA ASP A 229 -16.97 -22.94 -23.57
C ASP A 229 -16.34 -21.53 -23.39
N GLY A 230 -15.54 -21.32 -22.32
CA GLY A 230 -14.75 -20.12 -22.10
C GLY A 230 -15.49 -18.94 -21.49
N LYS A 231 -16.70 -19.10 -20.98
CA LYS A 231 -17.45 -18.05 -20.28
C LYS A 231 -16.92 -17.88 -18.86
N PRO A 232 -16.84 -16.63 -18.34
CA PRO A 232 -16.44 -16.40 -16.95
C PRO A 232 -17.51 -16.93 -15.99
N VAL A 233 -17.04 -17.48 -14.86
CA VAL A 233 -17.85 -17.83 -13.69
C VAL A 233 -17.48 -16.92 -12.57
N THR A 234 -18.49 -16.28 -11.96
CA THR A 234 -18.29 -15.27 -10.92
C THR A 234 -18.60 -15.82 -9.52
N ALA A 235 -18.22 -15.06 -8.49
CA ALA A 235 -18.59 -15.37 -7.10
C ALA A 235 -20.12 -15.33 -6.91
N GLU A 236 -20.85 -14.54 -7.69
CA GLU A 236 -22.34 -14.50 -7.68
C GLU A 236 -22.92 -15.81 -8.24
N ASP A 237 -22.37 -16.33 -9.33
CA ASP A 237 -22.82 -17.59 -9.94
C ASP A 237 -22.70 -18.76 -8.94
N ILE A 238 -21.69 -18.71 -8.06
CA ILE A 238 -21.46 -19.70 -6.97
C ILE A 238 -22.28 -19.35 -5.71
N LYS A 239 -22.97 -18.21 -5.69
CA LYS A 239 -23.75 -17.71 -4.54
C LYS A 239 -22.89 -17.44 -3.29
N ALA A 240 -21.65 -17.02 -3.46
CA ALA A 240 -20.70 -16.76 -2.37
C ALA A 240 -20.83 -15.36 -1.77
N THR A 241 -21.34 -14.38 -2.52
CA THR A 241 -21.32 -12.94 -2.23
C THR A 241 -21.83 -12.60 -0.83
N GLY A 242 -22.98 -13.14 -0.43
CA GLY A 242 -23.60 -12.84 0.86
C GLY A 242 -22.77 -13.34 2.05
N ALA A 243 -22.26 -14.57 1.97
CA ALA A 243 -21.44 -15.16 3.03
C ALA A 243 -20.08 -14.47 3.17
N MET A 244 -19.45 -14.11 2.04
CA MET A 244 -18.21 -13.31 2.05
C MET A 244 -18.45 -11.93 2.68
N ALA A 245 -19.52 -11.24 2.32
CA ALA A 245 -19.88 -9.94 2.90
C ALA A 245 -20.13 -10.02 4.41
N ALA A 246 -20.74 -11.12 4.89
CA ALA A 246 -20.94 -11.37 6.31
C ALA A 246 -19.61 -11.49 7.07
N LEU A 247 -18.62 -12.20 6.52
CA LEU A 247 -17.28 -12.29 7.11
C LEU A 247 -16.55 -10.93 7.12
N LEU A 248 -16.78 -10.08 6.12
CA LEU A 248 -16.11 -8.80 5.95
C LEU A 248 -16.85 -7.62 6.65
N LYS A 249 -18.00 -7.86 7.28
CA LYS A 249 -18.86 -6.80 7.83
C LYS A 249 -18.10 -5.84 8.75
N ASP A 250 -17.37 -6.36 9.71
CA ASP A 250 -16.65 -5.54 10.68
C ASP A 250 -15.29 -5.08 10.13
N ALA A 251 -14.67 -5.88 9.26
CA ALA A 251 -13.44 -5.51 8.56
C ALA A 251 -13.60 -4.30 7.61
N LEU A 252 -14.84 -3.98 7.19
CA LEU A 252 -15.12 -2.82 6.34
C LEU A 252 -15.03 -1.49 7.12
N LYS A 253 -15.08 -1.51 8.45
CA LYS A 253 -14.99 -0.32 9.31
C LYS A 253 -13.53 0.05 9.57
N PRO A 254 -13.12 1.31 9.32
CA PRO A 254 -11.76 1.76 9.62
C PRO A 254 -11.43 1.72 11.12
N ASN A 255 -10.17 1.49 11.43
CA ASN A 255 -9.66 1.40 12.79
C ASN A 255 -9.03 2.72 13.23
N LEU A 256 -9.35 3.18 14.44
CA LEU A 256 -8.75 4.36 15.09
C LEU A 256 -7.74 3.92 16.14
N ILE A 257 -6.55 4.51 16.08
CA ILE A 257 -5.47 4.42 17.06
C ILE A 257 -4.78 5.77 17.22
N GLN A 258 -3.60 5.81 17.83
CA GLN A 258 -2.84 7.03 18.10
C GLN A 258 -1.37 6.89 17.75
N THR A 259 -0.67 8.01 17.59
CA THR A 259 0.80 8.06 17.58
C THR A 259 1.35 8.16 19.01
N LEU A 260 2.68 8.03 19.16
CA LEU A 260 3.37 8.27 20.43
C LEU A 260 3.08 9.67 21.04
N GLU A 261 2.82 10.66 20.19
CA GLU A 261 2.46 12.03 20.61
C GLU A 261 0.95 12.30 20.53
N HIS A 262 0.15 11.23 20.54
CA HIS A 262 -1.31 11.29 20.61
C HIS A 262 -2.01 11.97 19.43
N THR A 263 -1.39 12.01 18.25
CA THR A 263 -2.08 12.36 17.01
C THR A 263 -2.96 11.20 16.59
N PRO A 264 -4.23 11.43 16.24
CA PRO A 264 -5.12 10.37 15.77
C PRO A 264 -4.61 9.72 14.48
N ALA A 265 -4.73 8.39 14.38
CA ALA A 265 -4.39 7.63 13.19
C ALA A 265 -5.52 6.65 12.83
N ILE A 266 -6.01 6.72 11.60
CA ILE A 266 -6.98 5.80 11.03
C ILE A 266 -6.22 4.78 10.19
N VAL A 267 -6.29 3.51 10.58
CA VAL A 267 -5.58 2.41 9.92
C VAL A 267 -6.59 1.46 9.31
N HIS A 268 -6.45 1.17 7.99
CA HIS A 268 -7.42 0.29 7.34
C HIS A 268 -6.90 -0.29 6.02
N GLY A 269 -6.87 -1.61 5.93
CA GLY A 269 -6.39 -2.36 4.78
C GLY A 269 -4.89 -2.21 4.52
N GLY A 270 -4.30 -3.13 3.78
CA GLY A 270 -2.85 -3.17 3.58
C GLY A 270 -2.38 -3.79 2.26
N PRO A 271 -2.97 -3.45 1.09
CA PRO A 271 -2.56 -4.04 -0.17
C PRO A 271 -1.12 -3.69 -0.52
N PHE A 272 -0.37 -4.63 -1.10
CA PHE A 272 1.00 -4.38 -1.55
C PHE A 272 1.03 -3.53 -2.82
N ALA A 273 1.97 -2.57 -2.89
CA ALA A 273 2.08 -1.66 -4.02
C ALA A 273 2.79 -2.25 -5.25
N ASN A 274 3.50 -3.37 -5.11
CA ASN A 274 4.15 -4.06 -6.23
C ASN A 274 3.26 -5.14 -6.88
N ILE A 275 2.05 -5.37 -6.35
CA ILE A 275 1.13 -6.40 -6.83
C ILE A 275 -0.31 -5.87 -6.93
N ALA A 276 -0.68 -4.91 -6.06
CA ALA A 276 -1.97 -4.26 -6.00
C ALA A 276 -1.79 -2.74 -5.91
N HIS A 277 -2.84 -1.98 -5.57
CA HIS A 277 -2.77 -0.50 -5.61
C HIS A 277 -2.00 0.14 -4.44
N GLY A 278 -1.63 -0.62 -3.40
CA GLY A 278 -0.62 -0.20 -2.42
C GLY A 278 -0.98 0.96 -1.49
N CYS A 279 -2.26 1.23 -1.28
CA CYS A 279 -2.76 2.33 -0.47
C CYS A 279 -3.79 1.83 0.54
N ASN A 280 -3.98 2.56 1.64
CA ASN A 280 -5.08 2.31 2.57
C ASN A 280 -6.44 2.53 1.90
N SER A 281 -7.53 2.22 2.61
CA SER A 281 -8.87 2.26 2.03
C SER A 281 -9.35 3.68 1.66
N ILE A 282 -10.27 3.75 0.68
CA ILE A 282 -11.01 4.98 0.34
C ILE A 282 -11.82 5.43 1.55
N ARG A 283 -12.47 4.50 2.26
CA ARG A 283 -13.28 4.80 3.46
C ARG A 283 -12.46 5.50 4.55
N ALA A 284 -11.27 4.97 4.87
CA ALA A 284 -10.38 5.58 5.86
C ALA A 284 -9.93 6.98 5.45
N THR A 285 -9.55 7.17 4.19
CA THR A 285 -9.11 8.48 3.69
C THR A 285 -10.26 9.48 3.65
N ARG A 286 -11.47 9.08 3.20
CA ARG A 286 -12.65 9.95 3.24
C ARG A 286 -13.07 10.31 4.67
N ALA A 287 -13.09 9.33 5.59
CA ALA A 287 -13.34 9.61 6.99
C ALA A 287 -12.36 10.63 7.56
N ALA A 288 -11.06 10.43 7.29
CA ALA A 288 -10.02 11.35 7.70
C ALA A 288 -10.24 12.77 7.17
N LEU A 289 -10.56 12.92 5.88
CA LEU A 289 -10.83 14.22 5.25
C LEU A 289 -12.04 14.95 5.86
N LYS A 290 -13.05 14.22 6.30
CA LYS A 290 -14.25 14.79 6.91
C LYS A 290 -14.07 15.14 8.39
N LEU A 291 -13.02 14.66 9.03
CA LEU A 291 -12.78 14.78 10.48
C LEU A 291 -11.64 15.72 10.84
N ALA A 292 -10.77 16.09 9.90
CA ALA A 292 -9.57 16.88 10.19
C ALA A 292 -9.28 17.94 9.13
N ASP A 293 -8.51 18.98 9.52
CA ASP A 293 -8.07 20.03 8.60
C ASP A 293 -6.96 19.56 7.65
N VAL A 294 -6.11 18.63 8.13
CA VAL A 294 -4.99 18.08 7.37
C VAL A 294 -4.94 16.57 7.55
N VAL A 295 -4.92 15.86 6.43
CA VAL A 295 -4.82 14.39 6.36
C VAL A 295 -3.48 14.01 5.75
N VAL A 296 -2.70 13.21 6.46
CA VAL A 296 -1.46 12.63 5.92
C VAL A 296 -1.71 11.16 5.60
N THR A 297 -1.50 10.79 4.35
CA THR A 297 -1.59 9.40 3.89
C THR A 297 -0.32 8.97 3.19
N GLU A 298 -0.13 7.67 3.00
CA GLU A 298 1.04 7.15 2.30
C GLU A 298 0.67 6.22 1.14
N ALA A 299 1.60 6.08 0.19
CA ALA A 299 1.57 5.06 -0.84
C ALA A 299 2.82 4.16 -0.75
N GLY A 300 2.65 2.86 -1.00
CA GLY A 300 3.73 1.87 -0.84
C GLY A 300 4.86 2.03 -1.84
N PHE A 301 6.08 1.71 -1.44
CA PHE A 301 7.30 1.78 -2.26
C PHE A 301 7.60 3.17 -2.84
N GLY A 302 8.19 3.25 -4.03
CA GLY A 302 8.51 4.49 -4.71
C GLY A 302 7.32 5.15 -5.41
N ALA A 303 7.51 6.41 -5.80
CA ALA A 303 6.46 7.17 -6.47
C ALA A 303 6.10 6.60 -7.85
N ASP A 304 7.01 5.87 -8.47
CA ASP A 304 6.78 5.13 -9.72
C ASP A 304 5.80 3.96 -9.61
N LEU A 305 5.57 3.46 -8.40
CA LEU A 305 4.62 2.38 -8.12
C LEU A 305 3.46 2.86 -7.25
N GLY A 306 3.77 3.27 -6.01
CA GLY A 306 2.75 3.60 -5.04
C GLY A 306 1.99 4.87 -5.35
N ALA A 307 2.69 5.98 -5.65
CA ALA A 307 2.01 7.24 -5.95
C ALA A 307 1.27 7.18 -7.29
N GLU A 308 1.83 6.54 -8.32
CA GLU A 308 1.14 6.30 -9.59
C GLU A 308 -0.22 5.65 -9.34
N LYS A 309 -0.27 4.54 -8.59
CA LYS A 309 -1.51 3.81 -8.28
C LYS A 309 -2.43 4.56 -7.32
N PHE A 310 -1.87 5.34 -6.42
CA PHE A 310 -2.66 6.24 -5.59
C PHE A 310 -3.46 7.21 -6.46
N PHE A 311 -2.83 7.81 -7.45
CA PHE A 311 -3.46 8.76 -8.37
C PHE A 311 -4.39 8.07 -9.37
N ASP A 312 -3.84 7.12 -10.15
CA ASP A 312 -4.55 6.53 -11.30
C ASP A 312 -5.56 5.45 -10.92
N ILE A 313 -5.48 4.88 -9.70
CA ILE A 313 -6.47 3.91 -9.21
C ILE A 313 -7.28 4.48 -8.05
N LYS A 314 -6.65 4.80 -6.92
CA LYS A 314 -7.38 5.17 -5.70
C LYS A 314 -8.07 6.52 -5.82
N CYS A 315 -7.37 7.57 -6.26
CA CYS A 315 -7.98 8.90 -6.44
C CYS A 315 -9.05 8.88 -7.52
N ARG A 316 -8.78 8.22 -8.66
CA ARG A 316 -9.75 8.05 -9.76
C ARG A 316 -11.05 7.41 -9.25
N LYS A 317 -10.96 6.27 -8.54
CA LYS A 317 -12.14 5.55 -8.06
C LYS A 317 -12.82 6.21 -6.86
N GLY A 318 -12.04 6.86 -6.02
CA GLY A 318 -12.53 7.51 -4.81
C GLY A 318 -12.92 8.98 -4.99
N GLY A 319 -12.73 9.59 -6.15
CA GLY A 319 -12.95 11.03 -6.34
C GLY A 319 -12.10 11.87 -5.38
N LEU A 320 -10.86 11.40 -5.05
CA LEU A 320 -9.99 12.10 -4.12
C LEU A 320 -9.07 13.06 -4.87
N HIS A 321 -8.85 14.24 -4.27
CA HIS A 321 -7.99 15.28 -4.82
C HIS A 321 -6.85 15.58 -3.83
N PRO A 322 -5.62 15.07 -4.06
CA PRO A 322 -4.49 15.40 -3.20
C PRO A 322 -4.06 16.86 -3.39
N ASP A 323 -3.79 17.55 -2.28
CA ASP A 323 -3.40 18.97 -2.27
C ASP A 323 -1.88 19.16 -2.31
N CYS A 324 -1.12 18.19 -1.77
CA CYS A 324 0.34 18.22 -1.72
C CYS A 324 0.94 16.82 -1.70
N VAL A 325 2.13 16.65 -2.25
CA VAL A 325 2.93 15.44 -2.14
C VAL A 325 4.21 15.72 -1.37
N VAL A 326 4.52 14.89 -0.39
CA VAL A 326 5.83 14.82 0.25
C VAL A 326 6.62 13.67 -0.39
N LEU A 327 7.72 14.00 -1.08
CA LEU A 327 8.61 13.03 -1.70
C LEU A 327 9.81 12.78 -0.79
N VAL A 328 9.83 11.62 -0.14
CA VAL A 328 10.91 11.22 0.76
C VAL A 328 12.10 10.72 -0.03
N ALA A 329 13.28 11.25 0.29
CA ALA A 329 14.56 10.78 -0.19
C ALA A 329 15.49 10.53 1.00
N THR A 330 16.53 9.70 0.80
CA THR A 330 17.61 9.50 1.75
C THR A 330 18.95 9.61 1.03
N ILE A 331 19.97 10.10 1.70
CA ILE A 331 21.33 10.12 1.17
C ILE A 331 21.77 8.70 0.78
N ARG A 332 21.42 7.69 1.60
CA ARG A 332 21.71 6.28 1.33
C ARG A 332 21.10 5.79 0.02
N ALA A 333 19.81 6.07 -0.22
CA ALA A 333 19.15 5.66 -1.45
C ALA A 333 19.75 6.36 -2.68
N LEU A 334 20.08 7.64 -2.57
CA LEU A 334 20.71 8.37 -3.66
C LEU A 334 22.10 7.83 -3.97
N LYS A 335 22.94 7.54 -2.96
CA LYS A 335 24.25 6.89 -3.15
C LYS A 335 24.11 5.48 -3.74
N TYR A 336 23.13 4.70 -3.28
CA TYR A 336 22.84 3.37 -3.83
C TYR A 336 22.47 3.45 -5.33
N ASN A 337 21.58 4.37 -5.68
CA ASN A 337 21.23 4.66 -7.07
C ASN A 337 22.41 5.22 -7.90
N GLY A 338 23.46 5.72 -7.23
CA GLY A 338 24.73 6.13 -7.82
C GLY A 338 25.77 5.03 -7.94
N GLY A 339 25.42 3.78 -7.52
CA GLY A 339 26.24 2.59 -7.66
C GLY A 339 27.08 2.22 -6.43
N VAL A 340 26.83 2.81 -5.25
CA VAL A 340 27.50 2.43 -3.99
C VAL A 340 26.92 1.12 -3.46
N LEU A 341 27.78 0.21 -3.04
CA LEU A 341 27.35 -1.05 -2.42
C LEU A 341 26.69 -0.82 -1.06
N LYS A 342 25.76 -1.69 -0.70
CA LYS A 342 25.00 -1.59 0.56
C LYS A 342 25.89 -1.45 1.81
N ALA A 343 27.04 -2.11 1.84
CA ALA A 343 27.97 -2.07 2.98
C ALA A 343 28.60 -0.68 3.19
N ASP A 344 28.77 0.10 2.11
CA ASP A 344 29.53 1.35 2.10
C ASP A 344 28.63 2.60 2.13
N LEU A 345 27.30 2.43 2.27
CA LEU A 345 26.34 3.53 2.23
C LEU A 345 26.47 4.52 3.41
N ALA A 346 27.14 4.13 4.49
CA ALA A 346 27.39 4.99 5.64
C ALA A 346 28.54 6.00 5.42
N GLU A 347 29.42 5.75 4.45
CA GLU A 347 30.55 6.62 4.14
C GLU A 347 30.13 7.79 3.23
N GLU A 348 30.75 8.96 3.43
CA GLU A 348 30.52 10.12 2.55
C GLU A 348 30.94 9.79 1.10
N ASN A 349 30.05 10.05 0.14
CA ASN A 349 30.36 9.86 -1.28
C ASN A 349 29.56 10.82 -2.18
N LEU A 350 30.03 12.07 -2.24
CA LEU A 350 29.42 13.11 -3.10
C LEU A 350 29.43 12.74 -4.59
N SER A 351 30.43 11.98 -5.05
CA SER A 351 30.50 11.58 -6.47
C SER A 351 29.36 10.64 -6.83
N ALA A 352 29.11 9.63 -5.98
CA ALA A 352 28.01 8.70 -6.16
C ALA A 352 26.65 9.40 -5.94
N LEU A 353 26.54 10.28 -4.95
CA LEU A 353 25.35 11.09 -4.72
C LEU A 353 24.96 11.90 -5.96
N LYS A 354 25.94 12.56 -6.59
CA LYS A 354 25.75 13.30 -7.85
C LYS A 354 25.31 12.41 -9.01
N LYS A 355 25.76 11.16 -9.08
CA LYS A 355 25.29 10.19 -10.08
C LYS A 355 23.87 9.70 -9.81
N GLY A 356 23.53 9.46 -8.54
CA GLY A 356 22.23 8.89 -8.17
C GLY A 356 21.10 9.91 -8.02
N ILE A 357 21.42 11.22 -7.92
CA ILE A 357 20.41 12.28 -7.77
C ILE A 357 19.38 12.31 -8.91
N VAL A 358 19.73 11.76 -10.08
CA VAL A 358 18.84 11.64 -11.24
C VAL A 358 17.61 10.77 -10.97
N ASN A 359 17.67 9.89 -9.95
CA ASN A 359 16.51 9.13 -9.49
C ASN A 359 15.50 10.06 -8.80
N LEU A 360 15.96 10.93 -7.89
CA LEU A 360 15.12 11.94 -7.28
C LEU A 360 14.52 12.87 -8.33
N GLU A 361 15.33 13.32 -9.30
CA GLU A 361 14.87 14.16 -10.40
C GLU A 361 13.70 13.53 -11.16
N LYS A 362 13.85 12.25 -11.57
CA LYS A 362 12.80 11.54 -12.29
C LYS A 362 11.51 11.39 -11.47
N HIS A 363 11.62 11.12 -10.17
CA HIS A 363 10.44 11.05 -9.30
C HIS A 363 9.76 12.41 -9.11
N MET A 364 10.52 13.52 -9.05
CA MET A 364 9.95 14.87 -9.05
C MET A 364 9.17 15.15 -10.34
N GLU A 365 9.79 14.85 -11.51
CA GLU A 365 9.14 14.98 -12.82
C GLU A 365 7.87 14.12 -12.92
N ASN A 366 7.89 12.89 -12.41
CA ASN A 366 6.73 12.00 -12.40
C ASN A 366 5.56 12.60 -11.63
N LEU A 367 5.81 13.13 -10.43
CA LEU A 367 4.80 13.74 -9.59
C LEU A 367 4.23 15.03 -10.19
N GLN A 368 5.07 15.82 -10.86
CA GLN A 368 4.63 17.04 -11.55
C GLN A 368 3.62 16.78 -12.67
N LYS A 369 3.67 15.58 -13.29
CA LYS A 369 2.70 15.19 -14.33
C LYS A 369 1.27 15.11 -13.82
N TYR A 370 1.10 14.84 -12.53
CA TYR A 370 -0.21 14.82 -11.86
C TYR A 370 -0.67 16.21 -11.39
N GLN A 371 0.12 17.26 -11.64
CA GLN A 371 -0.19 18.66 -11.33
C GLN A 371 -0.44 18.92 -9.82
N VAL A 372 0.20 18.15 -8.97
CA VAL A 372 0.15 18.31 -7.51
C VAL A 372 1.45 18.94 -7.00
N PRO A 373 1.40 19.96 -6.14
CA PRO A 373 2.59 20.55 -5.54
C PRO A 373 3.44 19.52 -4.77
N VAL A 374 4.76 19.61 -4.91
CA VAL A 374 5.70 18.65 -4.30
C VAL A 374 6.62 19.37 -3.32
N VAL A 375 6.81 18.74 -2.14
CA VAL A 375 7.83 19.08 -1.14
C VAL A 375 8.76 17.89 -0.98
N VAL A 376 10.07 18.07 -1.13
CA VAL A 376 11.06 17.03 -0.91
C VAL A 376 11.42 16.96 0.58
N ALA A 377 11.27 15.80 1.19
CA ALA A 377 11.69 15.52 2.55
C ALA A 377 12.97 14.65 2.52
N LEU A 378 14.07 15.16 3.00
CA LEU A 378 15.27 14.36 3.21
C LEU A 378 15.20 13.71 4.60
N ASN A 379 14.90 12.40 4.64
CA ASN A 379 14.92 11.61 5.87
C ASN A 379 16.38 11.37 6.29
N SER A 380 16.80 12.06 7.34
CA SER A 380 18.20 12.16 7.79
C SER A 380 18.59 10.97 8.64
N PHE A 381 19.82 10.50 8.45
CA PHE A 381 20.49 9.53 9.30
C PHE A 381 21.74 10.15 9.93
N VAL A 382 22.12 9.64 11.10
CA VAL A 382 23.31 10.13 11.84
C VAL A 382 24.63 10.04 11.07
N THR A 383 24.65 9.25 9.99
CA THR A 383 25.82 9.10 9.11
C THR A 383 25.83 10.09 7.93
N ASP A 384 24.76 10.85 7.73
CA ASP A 384 24.67 11.80 6.62
C ASP A 384 25.53 13.02 6.92
N THR A 385 26.35 13.42 5.94
CA THR A 385 27.22 14.57 6.11
C THR A 385 26.54 15.87 5.70
N LYS A 386 27.00 16.98 6.27
CA LYS A 386 26.50 18.30 5.89
C LYS A 386 26.69 18.59 4.40
N ALA A 387 27.82 18.16 3.82
CA ALA A 387 28.09 18.37 2.39
C ALA A 387 27.10 17.62 1.49
N GLU A 388 26.73 16.39 1.85
CA GLU A 388 25.73 15.60 1.14
C GLU A 388 24.33 16.22 1.25
N THR A 389 23.94 16.63 2.46
CA THR A 389 22.66 17.28 2.73
C THR A 389 22.52 18.62 1.98
N ASP A 390 23.54 19.48 2.07
CA ASP A 390 23.58 20.79 1.39
C ASP A 390 23.47 20.61 -0.14
N TYR A 391 24.11 19.58 -0.70
CA TYR A 391 24.02 19.28 -2.14
C TYR A 391 22.58 18.94 -2.57
N VAL A 392 21.87 18.09 -1.82
CA VAL A 392 20.48 17.74 -2.14
C VAL A 392 19.56 18.96 -1.99
N ALA A 393 19.75 19.74 -0.93
CA ALA A 393 18.98 20.96 -0.70
C ALA A 393 19.15 21.96 -1.85
N GLU A 394 20.40 22.18 -2.30
CA GLU A 394 20.69 23.08 -3.43
C GLU A 394 20.09 22.54 -4.75
N PHE A 395 20.16 21.21 -4.96
CA PHE A 395 19.55 20.55 -6.12
C PHE A 395 18.04 20.80 -6.19
N CYS A 396 17.31 20.61 -5.09
CA CYS A 396 15.87 20.86 -5.02
C CYS A 396 15.55 22.34 -5.28
N ARG A 397 16.28 23.26 -4.66
CA ARG A 397 16.09 24.70 -4.86
C ARG A 397 16.29 25.13 -6.31
N LYS A 398 17.32 24.62 -7.00
CA LYS A 398 17.57 24.91 -8.42
C LYS A 398 16.44 24.44 -9.34
N ARG A 399 15.63 23.47 -8.90
CA ARG A 399 14.45 22.97 -9.61
C ARG A 399 13.13 23.60 -9.15
N GLY A 400 13.20 24.60 -8.29
CA GLY A 400 12.01 25.29 -7.77
C GLY A 400 11.14 24.43 -6.85
N CYS A 401 11.72 23.38 -6.25
CA CYS A 401 11.04 22.47 -5.33
C CYS A 401 11.36 22.86 -3.88
N GLU A 402 10.33 22.90 -3.03
CA GLU A 402 10.52 23.06 -1.58
C GLU A 402 11.25 21.85 -1.01
N PHE A 403 12.11 22.11 -0.05
CA PHE A 403 12.95 21.12 0.62
C PHE A 403 12.88 21.30 2.12
N ALA A 404 12.86 20.19 2.87
CA ALA A 404 13.01 20.18 4.31
C ALA A 404 13.81 18.95 4.77
N LEU A 405 14.59 19.12 5.83
CA LEU A 405 15.20 18.02 6.56
C LEU A 405 14.15 17.37 7.46
N SER A 406 14.16 16.04 7.56
CA SER A 406 13.28 15.26 8.44
C SER A 406 14.13 14.43 9.41
N GLU A 407 14.03 14.73 10.70
CA GLU A 407 14.72 14.04 11.79
C GLU A 407 13.73 13.35 12.73
N VAL A 408 12.56 12.96 12.19
CA VAL A 408 11.44 12.47 12.98
C VAL A 408 11.71 11.14 13.67
N TRP A 409 12.62 10.32 13.13
CA TRP A 409 12.99 9.06 13.78
C TRP A 409 13.57 9.29 15.16
N GLU A 410 14.47 10.27 15.29
CA GLU A 410 15.17 10.58 16.55
C GLU A 410 14.36 11.53 17.46
N LYS A 411 13.65 12.51 16.87
CA LYS A 411 13.07 13.66 17.59
C LYS A 411 11.53 13.70 17.57
N GLY A 412 10.88 12.64 17.04
CA GLY A 412 9.42 12.63 16.90
C GLY A 412 8.89 13.80 16.08
N GLY A 413 7.75 14.35 16.47
CA GLY A 413 7.11 15.48 15.78
C GLY A 413 7.99 16.73 15.74
N ARG A 414 8.83 16.96 16.75
CA ARG A 414 9.77 18.10 16.73
C ARG A 414 10.75 18.04 15.58
N GLY A 415 11.19 16.82 15.20
CA GLY A 415 12.06 16.60 14.04
C GLY A 415 11.36 16.81 12.69
N GLY A 416 10.05 16.93 12.70
CA GLY A 416 9.21 17.18 11.51
C GLY A 416 8.72 18.61 11.36
N MET A 417 9.03 19.52 12.28
CA MET A 417 8.48 20.89 12.30
C MET A 417 8.82 21.70 11.05
N GLU A 418 10.05 21.59 10.54
CA GLU A 418 10.46 22.28 9.31
C GLU A 418 9.65 21.75 8.11
N LEU A 419 9.54 20.43 7.98
CA LEU A 419 8.75 19.79 6.93
C LEU A 419 7.28 20.20 7.01
N ALA A 420 6.70 20.18 8.20
CA ALA A 420 5.32 20.61 8.44
C ALA A 420 5.10 22.08 8.02
N GLY A 421 6.03 22.97 8.36
CA GLY A 421 6.00 24.38 7.94
C GLY A 421 6.06 24.55 6.43
N LYS A 422 6.91 23.75 5.72
CA LYS A 422 7.00 23.76 4.27
C LYS A 422 5.73 23.23 3.60
N VAL A 423 5.14 22.16 4.14
CA VAL A 423 3.87 21.61 3.63
C VAL A 423 2.74 22.61 3.82
N LEU A 424 2.55 23.20 5.01
CA LEU A 424 1.52 24.22 5.25
C LEU A 424 1.69 25.43 4.34
N GLY A 425 2.93 25.94 4.22
CA GLY A 425 3.21 27.07 3.32
C GLY A 425 2.95 26.73 1.84
N THR A 426 3.08 25.46 1.44
CA THR A 426 2.74 25.00 0.09
C THR A 426 1.22 24.93 -0.09
N LEU A 427 0.48 24.39 0.88
CA LEU A 427 -0.97 24.32 0.87
C LEU A 427 -1.66 25.69 0.82
N GLU A 428 -1.03 26.71 1.43
CA GLU A 428 -1.55 28.10 1.41
C GLU A 428 -1.26 28.84 0.11
N LYS A 429 -0.12 28.56 -0.53
CA LYS A 429 0.38 29.34 -1.68
C LYS A 429 0.04 28.73 -3.03
N LYS A 430 -0.17 27.41 -3.09
CA LYS A 430 -0.36 26.66 -4.34
C LYS A 430 -1.64 25.85 -4.27
N SER A 431 -2.49 25.98 -5.27
CA SER A 431 -3.60 25.06 -5.49
C SER A 431 -3.13 23.84 -6.27
N SER A 432 -3.65 22.67 -5.93
CA SER A 432 -3.48 21.48 -6.74
C SER A 432 -4.46 21.51 -7.91
N GLU A 433 -3.97 21.25 -9.10
CA GLU A 433 -4.78 21.03 -10.32
C GLU A 433 -4.78 19.56 -10.71
N PHE A 434 -4.85 18.68 -9.70
CA PHE A 434 -4.71 17.25 -9.84
C PHE A 434 -5.44 16.69 -11.06
N SER A 435 -4.73 15.94 -11.87
CA SER A 435 -5.25 15.17 -12.99
C SER A 435 -4.62 13.79 -13.05
N VAL A 436 -5.39 12.81 -13.53
CA VAL A 436 -4.90 11.44 -13.77
C VAL A 436 -4.06 11.38 -15.03
N LEU A 437 -3.20 10.36 -15.14
CA LEU A 437 -2.20 10.26 -16.21
C LEU A 437 -2.81 9.92 -17.58
N TYR A 438 -3.92 9.19 -17.61
CA TYR A 438 -4.59 8.75 -18.84
C TYR A 438 -6.12 8.75 -18.67
N PRO A 439 -6.90 8.91 -19.77
CA PRO A 439 -8.37 8.86 -19.72
C PRO A 439 -8.87 7.41 -19.60
N ASP A 440 -10.11 7.24 -19.12
CA ASP A 440 -10.73 5.92 -18.96
C ASP A 440 -10.95 5.20 -20.31
N GLU A 441 -11.20 5.96 -21.37
CA GLU A 441 -11.49 5.46 -22.71
C GLU A 441 -10.26 4.91 -23.46
N ALA A 442 -9.05 5.21 -23.00
CA ALA A 442 -7.83 4.64 -23.58
C ALA A 442 -7.85 3.11 -23.47
N SER A 443 -7.33 2.41 -24.46
CA SER A 443 -7.20 0.95 -24.43
C SER A 443 -6.24 0.52 -23.31
N LEU A 444 -6.32 -0.74 -22.88
CA LEU A 444 -5.44 -1.28 -21.85
C LEU A 444 -3.96 -1.18 -22.25
N GLU A 445 -3.66 -1.43 -23.52
CA GLU A 445 -2.31 -1.30 -24.08
C GLU A 445 -1.82 0.15 -24.03
N GLU A 446 -2.65 1.12 -24.42
CA GLU A 446 -2.30 2.56 -24.35
C GLU A 446 -2.05 3.01 -22.90
N LYS A 447 -2.85 2.54 -21.94
CA LYS A 447 -2.64 2.83 -20.51
C LYS A 447 -1.31 2.27 -20.01
N ILE A 448 -1.00 1.01 -20.33
CA ILE A 448 0.27 0.37 -20.00
C ILE A 448 1.44 1.13 -20.63
N GLU A 449 1.33 1.48 -21.90
CA GLU A 449 2.36 2.22 -22.63
C GLU A 449 2.57 3.62 -22.06
N THR A 450 1.50 4.32 -21.68
CA THR A 450 1.56 5.64 -21.05
C THR A 450 2.31 5.57 -19.73
N ILE A 451 1.99 4.62 -18.83
CA ILE A 451 2.70 4.45 -17.57
C ILE A 451 4.18 4.13 -17.84
N ALA A 452 4.47 3.20 -18.75
CA ALA A 452 5.84 2.79 -19.06
C ALA A 452 6.69 3.95 -19.58
N LYS A 453 6.18 4.75 -20.50
CA LYS A 453 6.90 5.89 -21.09
C LYS A 453 6.97 7.07 -20.12
N GLU A 454 5.85 7.47 -19.57
CA GLU A 454 5.75 8.68 -18.79
C GLU A 454 6.36 8.54 -17.39
N ILE A 455 6.08 7.43 -16.70
CA ILE A 455 6.52 7.22 -15.32
C ILE A 455 7.89 6.53 -15.27
N TYR A 456 8.08 5.44 -16.03
CA TYR A 456 9.33 4.68 -15.96
C TYR A 456 10.42 5.25 -16.86
N GLY A 457 10.05 5.95 -17.95
CA GLY A 457 10.99 6.47 -18.95
C GLY A 457 11.44 5.38 -19.94
N ALA A 458 10.62 4.34 -20.14
CA ALA A 458 10.88 3.31 -21.14
C ALA A 458 10.65 3.83 -22.57
N ASP A 459 11.34 3.25 -23.54
CA ASP A 459 11.14 3.57 -24.96
C ASP A 459 9.88 2.90 -25.52
N GLY A 460 9.42 1.81 -24.90
CA GLY A 460 8.22 1.09 -25.32
C GLY A 460 7.88 -0.09 -24.42
N VAL A 461 6.87 -0.85 -24.86
CA VAL A 461 6.35 -2.04 -24.16
C VAL A 461 6.33 -3.22 -25.11
N SER A 462 6.78 -4.37 -24.66
CA SER A 462 6.63 -5.65 -25.34
C SER A 462 5.73 -6.58 -24.53
N TYR A 463 5.08 -7.51 -25.21
CA TYR A 463 4.10 -8.39 -24.60
C TYR A 463 4.37 -9.85 -24.96
N SER A 464 4.22 -10.75 -24.00
CA SER A 464 4.12 -12.18 -24.29
C SER A 464 2.86 -12.49 -25.12
N ALA A 465 2.86 -13.62 -25.82
CA ALA A 465 1.67 -14.06 -26.56
C ALA A 465 0.45 -14.30 -25.62
N ALA A 466 0.70 -14.79 -24.42
CA ALA A 466 -0.32 -15.00 -23.39
C ALA A 466 -0.91 -13.66 -22.91
N ALA A 467 -0.06 -12.67 -22.64
CA ALA A 467 -0.50 -11.34 -22.21
C ALA A 467 -1.37 -10.66 -23.27
N LYS A 468 -0.99 -10.72 -24.55
CA LYS A 468 -1.81 -10.17 -25.65
C LYS A 468 -3.19 -10.83 -25.76
N LYS A 469 -3.22 -12.17 -25.64
CA LYS A 469 -4.48 -12.92 -25.68
C LYS A 469 -5.40 -12.52 -24.52
N GLU A 470 -4.83 -12.35 -23.31
CA GLU A 470 -5.61 -12.02 -22.12
C GLU A 470 -6.08 -10.55 -22.14
N LEU A 471 -5.27 -9.59 -22.60
CA LEU A 471 -5.70 -8.19 -22.82
C LEU A 471 -6.93 -8.12 -23.71
N LYS A 472 -6.90 -8.84 -24.84
CA LYS A 472 -8.05 -8.92 -25.74
C LYS A 472 -9.27 -9.52 -25.04
N ARG A 473 -9.11 -10.64 -24.32
CA ARG A 473 -10.19 -11.29 -23.59
C ARG A 473 -10.82 -10.38 -22.55
N ILE A 474 -10.01 -9.64 -21.77
CA ILE A 474 -10.46 -8.68 -20.77
C ILE A 474 -11.26 -7.56 -21.43
N ALA A 475 -10.79 -7.03 -22.57
CA ALA A 475 -11.51 -6.01 -23.33
C ALA A 475 -12.85 -6.54 -23.89
N ASP A 476 -12.87 -7.76 -24.44
CA ASP A 476 -14.07 -8.43 -24.96
C ASP A 476 -15.12 -8.70 -23.85
N LEU A 477 -14.70 -8.84 -22.60
CA LEU A 477 -15.55 -8.96 -21.41
C LEU A 477 -16.05 -7.60 -20.88
N GLY A 478 -15.79 -6.49 -21.59
CA GLY A 478 -16.25 -5.14 -21.22
C GLY A 478 -15.41 -4.44 -20.14
N MET A 479 -14.22 -4.95 -19.82
CA MET A 479 -13.32 -4.37 -18.80
C MET A 479 -12.19 -3.51 -19.41
N GLY A 480 -12.28 -3.12 -20.68
CA GLY A 480 -11.27 -2.30 -21.37
C GLY A 480 -11.08 -0.90 -20.76
N ASN A 481 -12.10 -0.37 -20.09
CA ASN A 481 -12.04 0.95 -19.43
C ASN A 481 -11.41 0.91 -18.03
N PHE A 482 -11.06 -0.27 -17.51
CA PHE A 482 -10.43 -0.36 -16.20
C PHE A 482 -9.05 0.31 -16.17
N PRO A 483 -8.67 0.97 -15.05
CA PRO A 483 -7.30 1.40 -14.87
C PRO A 483 -6.36 0.20 -14.77
N VAL A 484 -5.08 0.44 -15.04
CA VAL A 484 -4.04 -0.60 -15.02
C VAL A 484 -3.21 -0.50 -13.75
N CYS A 485 -2.94 -1.64 -13.14
CA CYS A 485 -2.05 -1.82 -12.00
C CYS A 485 -0.79 -2.55 -12.47
N ILE A 486 0.31 -1.83 -12.67
CA ILE A 486 1.58 -2.45 -13.04
C ILE A 486 2.22 -3.12 -11.83
N ALA A 487 2.52 -4.41 -11.95
CA ALA A 487 3.27 -5.20 -10.96
C ALA A 487 4.71 -5.38 -11.44
N LYS A 488 5.66 -4.70 -10.81
CA LYS A 488 7.10 -4.75 -11.14
C LYS A 488 7.98 -4.67 -9.90
N THR A 489 9.29 -4.81 -10.09
CA THR A 489 10.27 -4.55 -9.03
C THR A 489 10.14 -3.13 -8.48
N GLN A 490 10.28 -2.98 -7.16
CA GLN A 490 10.28 -1.68 -6.49
C GLN A 490 11.66 -0.99 -6.49
N TYR A 491 12.71 -1.69 -6.88
CA TYR A 491 14.10 -1.20 -6.76
C TYR A 491 14.60 -0.42 -7.96
N SER A 492 13.87 -0.38 -9.03
CA SER A 492 14.25 0.32 -10.27
C SER A 492 13.03 0.96 -10.93
N LEU A 493 13.25 1.99 -11.74
CA LEU A 493 12.25 2.52 -12.66
C LEU A 493 11.94 1.53 -13.80
N SER A 494 12.88 0.63 -14.16
CA SER A 494 12.65 -0.43 -15.14
C SER A 494 12.02 -1.69 -14.48
N ASP A 495 11.81 -2.73 -15.26
CA ASP A 495 11.42 -4.07 -14.82
C ASP A 495 12.61 -4.95 -14.40
N ASP A 496 13.84 -4.43 -14.53
CA ASP A 496 15.08 -5.04 -14.02
C ASP A 496 15.56 -4.30 -12.76
N ALA A 497 15.63 -5.00 -11.64
CA ALA A 497 16.08 -4.46 -10.35
C ALA A 497 17.54 -4.00 -10.33
N ALA A 498 18.37 -4.46 -11.28
CA ALA A 498 19.78 -4.08 -11.40
C ALA A 498 19.98 -2.72 -12.11
N CYS A 499 18.97 -2.21 -12.82
CA CYS A 499 19.02 -0.93 -13.52
C CYS A 499 18.75 0.23 -12.58
N LEU A 500 19.76 0.67 -11.81
CA LEU A 500 19.64 1.73 -10.82
C LEU A 500 19.61 3.15 -11.43
N GLY A 501 19.25 4.14 -10.63
CA GLY A 501 19.25 5.56 -11.00
C GLY A 501 18.10 5.94 -11.94
N ARG A 502 18.42 6.39 -13.12
CA ARG A 502 17.47 6.76 -14.20
C ARG A 502 17.83 6.03 -15.49
N PRO A 503 17.40 4.76 -15.63
CA PRO A 503 17.68 3.98 -16.83
C PRO A 503 17.08 4.64 -18.09
N LYS A 504 17.72 4.42 -19.24
CA LYS A 504 17.31 4.91 -20.57
C LYS A 504 17.54 3.81 -21.61
N GLY A 505 16.85 3.89 -22.74
CA GLY A 505 17.05 2.95 -23.84
C GLY A 505 16.56 1.54 -23.54
N PHE A 506 15.49 1.40 -22.75
CA PHE A 506 14.94 0.10 -22.36
C PHE A 506 13.46 -0.05 -22.73
N THR A 507 13.07 -1.29 -22.94
CA THR A 507 11.68 -1.68 -23.20
C THR A 507 11.23 -2.58 -22.06
N VAL A 508 10.09 -2.29 -21.43
CA VAL A 508 9.51 -3.16 -20.42
C VAL A 508 8.78 -4.33 -21.05
N HIS A 509 8.78 -5.49 -20.38
CA HIS A 509 8.15 -6.70 -20.89
C HIS A 509 6.97 -7.14 -20.02
N VAL A 510 5.76 -7.08 -20.58
CA VAL A 510 4.54 -7.60 -19.94
C VAL A 510 4.47 -9.10 -20.16
N ARG A 511 4.72 -9.85 -19.08
CA ARG A 511 4.74 -11.31 -19.09
C ARG A 511 3.33 -11.91 -19.01
N GLU A 512 2.50 -11.33 -18.14
CA GLU A 512 1.18 -11.85 -17.77
C GLU A 512 0.23 -10.69 -17.48
N VAL A 513 -1.04 -10.88 -17.76
CA VAL A 513 -2.11 -9.92 -17.43
C VAL A 513 -3.28 -10.70 -16.85
N TYR A 514 -3.99 -10.12 -15.89
CA TYR A 514 -5.26 -10.64 -15.40
C TYR A 514 -6.17 -9.53 -14.90
N ALA A 515 -7.47 -9.76 -14.92
CA ALA A 515 -8.46 -8.83 -14.38
C ALA A 515 -8.69 -9.10 -12.88
N SER A 516 -8.61 -8.05 -12.08
CA SER A 516 -9.20 -7.97 -10.74
C SER A 516 -10.60 -7.36 -10.90
N ALA A 517 -11.53 -8.18 -11.35
CA ALA A 517 -12.83 -7.71 -11.87
C ALA A 517 -13.69 -7.04 -10.80
N GLY A 518 -13.69 -7.58 -9.57
CA GLY A 518 -14.38 -7.00 -8.42
C GLY A 518 -13.70 -5.73 -7.91
N ALA A 519 -12.38 -5.69 -7.88
CA ALA A 519 -11.63 -4.48 -7.53
C ALA A 519 -11.74 -3.41 -8.63
N GLY A 520 -11.96 -3.83 -9.88
CA GLY A 520 -12.17 -2.96 -11.02
C GLY A 520 -10.88 -2.35 -11.56
N PHE A 521 -9.81 -3.13 -11.65
CA PHE A 521 -8.57 -2.79 -12.35
C PHE A 521 -7.96 -4.02 -13.02
N VAL A 522 -7.05 -3.80 -13.97
CA VAL A 522 -6.31 -4.86 -14.66
C VAL A 522 -4.87 -4.86 -14.16
N VAL A 523 -4.37 -6.03 -13.78
CA VAL A 523 -2.97 -6.20 -13.34
C VAL A 523 -2.12 -6.62 -14.53
N ALA A 524 -1.03 -5.89 -14.78
CA ALA A 524 -0.01 -6.23 -15.78
C ALA A 524 1.31 -6.55 -15.06
N ILE A 525 1.78 -7.79 -15.17
CA ILE A 525 2.99 -8.26 -14.48
C ILE A 525 4.20 -8.10 -15.38
N LEU A 526 5.17 -7.33 -14.89
CA LEU A 526 6.49 -7.17 -15.49
C LEU A 526 7.53 -7.95 -14.68
N GLY A 527 8.42 -8.67 -15.37
CA GLY A 527 9.50 -9.39 -14.72
C GLY A 527 9.06 -10.53 -13.79
N ALA A 528 9.86 -10.83 -12.76
CA ALA A 528 9.67 -11.98 -11.87
C ALA A 528 9.00 -11.59 -10.53
N ILE A 529 7.79 -11.06 -10.57
CA ILE A 529 7.02 -10.74 -9.36
C ILE A 529 6.34 -11.99 -8.79
N MET A 530 6.41 -12.15 -7.47
CA MET A 530 5.81 -13.26 -6.73
C MET A 530 4.71 -12.77 -5.81
N THR A 531 3.54 -13.40 -5.92
CA THR A 531 2.37 -13.11 -5.08
C THR A 531 2.37 -13.89 -3.76
N MET A 532 3.27 -14.85 -3.59
CA MET A 532 3.57 -15.54 -2.33
C MET A 532 5.07 -15.37 -2.03
N PRO A 533 5.47 -14.43 -1.17
CA PRO A 533 6.86 -14.26 -0.74
C PRO A 533 7.38 -15.50 0.01
N GLY A 534 8.69 -15.68 0.04
CA GLY A 534 9.31 -16.68 0.89
C GLY A 534 10.03 -16.03 2.07
N LEU A 535 10.22 -16.78 3.16
CA LEU A 535 11.07 -16.35 4.25
C LEU A 535 12.54 -16.21 3.78
N PRO A 536 13.29 -15.21 4.27
CA PRO A 536 14.72 -15.07 3.98
C PRO A 536 15.54 -16.15 4.69
N LYS A 537 16.86 -16.16 4.42
CA LYS A 537 17.79 -17.12 5.09
C LYS A 537 17.76 -17.02 6.61
N ILE A 538 17.64 -15.80 7.14
CA ILE A 538 17.46 -15.50 8.56
C ILE A 538 16.21 -14.63 8.65
N PRO A 539 15.05 -15.21 8.97
CA PRO A 539 13.81 -14.44 9.13
C PRO A 539 13.80 -13.67 10.45
N ALA A 540 13.07 -12.56 10.49
CA ALA A 540 12.85 -11.78 11.71
C ALA A 540 12.26 -12.63 12.86
N ALA A 541 11.44 -13.62 12.50
CA ALA A 541 10.88 -14.59 13.45
C ALA A 541 11.91 -15.27 14.37
N ASN A 542 13.16 -15.42 13.93
CA ASN A 542 14.21 -16.04 14.74
C ASN A 542 14.63 -15.18 15.95
N GLY A 543 14.35 -13.89 15.92
CA GLY A 543 14.67 -12.94 16.99
C GLY A 543 13.48 -12.51 17.84
N ILE A 544 12.26 -12.90 17.45
CA ILE A 544 11.02 -12.54 18.18
C ILE A 544 10.79 -13.56 19.30
N ASP A 545 10.53 -13.07 20.52
CA ASP A 545 10.24 -13.89 21.69
C ASP A 545 9.22 -13.19 22.62
N VAL A 546 8.69 -13.93 23.57
CA VAL A 546 7.78 -13.44 24.61
C VAL A 546 8.31 -13.87 25.96
N ASN A 547 8.57 -12.91 26.84
CA ASN A 547 9.06 -13.20 28.19
C ASN A 547 7.94 -13.71 29.13
N GLU A 548 8.29 -14.13 30.35
CA GLU A 548 7.34 -14.65 31.35
C GLU A 548 6.25 -13.65 31.76
N ALA A 549 6.49 -12.36 31.62
CA ALA A 549 5.51 -11.30 31.87
C ALA A 549 4.58 -11.04 30.68
N GLY A 550 4.74 -11.77 29.56
CA GLY A 550 3.95 -11.58 28.35
C GLY A 550 4.42 -10.42 27.45
N CYS A 551 5.58 -9.82 27.76
CA CYS A 551 6.12 -8.75 26.92
C CYS A 551 6.87 -9.34 25.71
N ILE A 552 6.57 -8.82 24.52
CA ILE A 552 7.21 -9.23 23.26
C ILE A 552 8.58 -8.56 23.14
N THR A 553 9.57 -9.29 22.66
CA THR A 553 10.90 -8.80 22.34
C THR A 553 11.27 -9.12 20.91
N GLY A 554 12.16 -8.35 20.30
CA GLY A 554 12.65 -8.61 18.95
C GLY A 554 11.65 -8.31 17.83
N LEU A 555 10.51 -7.71 18.12
CA LEU A 555 9.55 -7.24 17.13
C LEU A 555 9.97 -5.83 16.63
N PHE A 556 11.18 -5.72 16.07
CA PHE A 556 11.84 -4.50 15.54
C PHE A 556 12.51 -3.59 16.56
#